data_de523197e731eb911e1946edaad8ad6d
#
_entry.id   de523197e731eb911e1946edaad8ad6d
#
_cell.length_a   1.000
_cell.length_b   1.000
_cell.length_c   1.000
_cell.angle_alpha   90.00
_cell.angle_beta   90.00
_cell.angle_gamma   90.00
#
_symmetry.space_group_name_H-M   'P 1'
#
loop_
_entity.id
_entity.type
_entity.pdbx_description
1 polymer ?
#
loop_
_entity_poly.entity_id
_entity_poly.type
_entity_poly.pdbx_seq_one_letter_code
_entity_poly.pdbx_strand_id
1 'polypeptide(L)'
;MLKSINIYESISDYEAGYDNRPKKSISVIREKNNKKRMVDAHVKSGFITFTAEEAGSTIGLAKLSTYQLLEYTTDNVFKPSPVWQKMDVNTVITLENAGDMVYFRGVLSGDNTTSNYTQFTMTGKIAAKGNCNALWNYMKLNAPLKVYCGYYMFSGCTSLTTAPELPATTLASGCYEYMFSSCTSLTTAPELPATTLVSSCYQGMFNGCTSLTTAPELPATTLAVQCYWCMFKGCTSLVQAPELPATTLVSSCYQGMFNGCTSLTTAPELPPTTLANYCYYYMLYGCSNLNYIKCLATDISATDCTTNWVNGVSPTGTFIKAIDSNWSTGSSGIPSGWEVIEEDIEVVEE
;
A
#
# COMPACT_ATOMS: atom_id res chain seq x y z
N MET A 1 -28.72 -15.63 25.96
CA MET A 1 -29.64 -15.40 24.84
C MET A 1 -28.83 -15.44 23.55
N LEU A 2 -29.04 -16.42 22.68
CA LEU A 2 -28.35 -16.52 21.39
C LEU A 2 -28.97 -15.52 20.42
N LYS A 3 -28.19 -14.52 19.96
CA LYS A 3 -28.61 -13.69 18.84
C LYS A 3 -28.07 -14.33 17.55
N SER A 4 -28.95 -14.69 16.63
CA SER A 4 -28.56 -15.09 15.27
C SER A 4 -28.16 -13.84 14.48
N ILE A 5 -26.99 -13.87 13.85
CA ILE A 5 -26.57 -12.86 12.90
C ILE A 5 -26.77 -13.42 11.51
N ASN A 6 -27.55 -12.73 10.70
CA ASN A 6 -27.73 -13.07 9.29
C ASN A 6 -26.52 -12.54 8.50
N ILE A 7 -25.80 -13.42 7.82
CA ILE A 7 -24.71 -13.07 6.93
C ILE A 7 -25.21 -13.22 5.50
N TYR A 8 -25.16 -12.15 4.73
CA TYR A 8 -25.51 -12.12 3.32
C TYR A 8 -24.28 -12.43 2.48
N GLU A 9 -24.43 -13.17 1.39
CA GLU A 9 -23.31 -13.54 0.50
C GLU A 9 -22.89 -12.38 -0.42
N SER A 10 -23.75 -11.38 -0.59
CA SER A 10 -23.44 -10.16 -1.34
C SER A 10 -24.20 -8.97 -0.76
N ILE A 11 -23.74 -7.76 -1.06
CA ILE A 11 -24.39 -6.52 -0.64
C ILE A 11 -25.70 -6.30 -1.38
N SER A 12 -25.81 -6.82 -2.61
CA SER A 12 -27.09 -6.85 -3.33
C SER A 12 -28.17 -7.60 -2.54
N ASP A 13 -27.78 -8.66 -1.79
CA ASP A 13 -28.72 -9.38 -0.92
C ASP A 13 -29.11 -8.56 0.32
N TYR A 14 -28.22 -7.65 0.76
CA TYR A 14 -28.49 -6.74 1.85
C TYR A 14 -29.36 -5.54 1.41
N GLU A 15 -29.06 -4.95 0.24
CA GLU A 15 -29.77 -3.77 -0.30
C GLU A 15 -31.11 -4.13 -0.95
N ALA A 16 -31.21 -5.31 -1.57
CA ALA A 16 -32.48 -5.79 -2.11
C ALA A 16 -33.56 -5.97 -1.04
N GLY A 17 -33.18 -6.02 0.26
CA GLY A 17 -34.07 -5.90 1.43
C GLY A 17 -35.26 -6.88 1.44
N TYR A 18 -35.47 -7.60 0.37
CA TYR A 18 -36.70 -8.26 0.03
C TYR A 18 -36.65 -9.79 0.05
N ASP A 19 -35.46 -10.39 0.07
CA ASP A 19 -35.35 -11.80 0.41
C ASP A 19 -34.72 -11.96 1.78
N ASN A 20 -35.52 -11.78 2.82
CA ASN A 20 -35.14 -11.88 4.22
C ASN A 20 -34.73 -13.30 4.64
N ARG A 21 -34.36 -14.17 3.72
CA ARG A 21 -33.87 -15.50 4.03
C ARG A 21 -32.36 -15.52 4.06
N PRO A 22 -31.74 -15.67 5.27
CA PRO A 22 -30.30 -15.83 5.35
C PRO A 22 -29.90 -17.11 4.60
N LYS A 23 -28.97 -16.99 3.67
CA LYS A 23 -28.43 -18.14 2.93
C LYS A 23 -27.63 -19.07 3.84
N LYS A 24 -27.20 -18.59 5.02
CA LYS A 24 -26.69 -19.43 6.13
C LYS A 24 -26.96 -18.76 7.47
N SER A 25 -27.60 -19.51 8.40
CA SER A 25 -27.63 -19.12 9.81
C SER A 25 -26.44 -19.71 10.54
N ILE A 26 -25.65 -18.87 11.20
CA ILE A 26 -24.57 -19.33 12.07
C ILE A 26 -24.98 -19.10 13.52
N SER A 27 -25.09 -20.19 14.27
CA SER A 27 -25.28 -20.13 15.71
C SER A 27 -24.00 -19.66 16.39
N VAL A 28 -24.05 -18.50 17.04
CA VAL A 28 -22.89 -17.90 17.71
C VAL A 28 -22.65 -18.56 19.05
N ILE A 29 -21.56 -19.30 19.17
CA ILE A 29 -21.07 -19.82 20.44
C ILE A 29 -20.21 -18.75 21.11
N ARG A 30 -20.71 -18.24 22.24
CA ARG A 30 -20.15 -17.36 23.30
C ARG A 30 -18.89 -16.53 23.08
N GLU A 31 -19.08 -15.30 23.26
CA GLU A 31 -18.36 -14.05 23.66
C GLU A 31 -16.83 -13.89 23.55
N LYS A 32 -15.97 -14.89 23.65
CA LYS A 32 -14.51 -14.68 23.51
C LYS A 32 -14.02 -14.57 22.06
N ASN A 33 -14.83 -14.94 21.08
CA ASN A 33 -14.49 -14.95 19.64
C ASN A 33 -15.16 -13.81 18.83
N ASN A 34 -15.95 -12.93 19.46
CA ASN A 34 -16.71 -11.92 18.74
C ASN A 34 -15.84 -10.89 18.01
N LYS A 35 -14.68 -10.51 18.58
CA LYS A 35 -13.79 -9.52 17.94
C LYS A 35 -13.20 -10.02 16.62
N LYS A 36 -12.75 -11.29 16.57
CA LYS A 36 -12.17 -11.89 15.34
C LYS A 36 -13.23 -12.13 14.26
N ARG A 37 -14.46 -12.50 14.63
CA ARG A 37 -15.58 -12.72 13.68
C ARG A 37 -16.18 -11.43 13.14
N MET A 38 -16.18 -10.35 13.90
CA MET A 38 -16.54 -9.02 13.38
C MET A 38 -15.52 -8.53 12.37
N VAL A 39 -14.21 -8.76 12.58
CA VAL A 39 -13.16 -8.45 11.61
C VAL A 39 -13.37 -9.24 10.31
N ASP A 40 -13.65 -10.56 10.39
CA ASP A 40 -13.91 -11.39 9.22
C ASP A 40 -15.19 -10.99 8.45
N ALA A 41 -16.19 -10.42 9.13
CA ALA A 41 -17.39 -9.88 8.49
C ALA A 41 -17.13 -8.56 7.76
N HIS A 42 -16.22 -7.72 8.26
CA HIS A 42 -15.80 -6.47 7.60
C HIS A 42 -15.09 -6.72 6.26
N VAL A 43 -14.30 -7.79 6.14
CA VAL A 43 -13.59 -8.16 4.90
C VAL A 43 -14.56 -8.51 3.75
N LYS A 44 -15.77 -8.98 4.10
CA LYS A 44 -16.82 -9.33 3.11
C LYS A 44 -17.90 -8.26 2.98
N SER A 45 -17.78 -7.15 3.69
CA SER A 45 -18.76 -6.06 3.68
C SER A 45 -18.46 -5.08 2.55
N GLY A 46 -19.47 -4.55 1.92
CA GLY A 46 -19.37 -3.51 0.91
C GLY A 46 -19.15 -2.12 1.49
N PHE A 47 -18.42 -2.02 2.57
CA PHE A 47 -18.02 -0.76 3.20
C PHE A 47 -16.64 -0.89 3.85
N ILE A 48 -15.96 0.22 4.00
CA ILE A 48 -14.82 0.35 4.90
C ILE A 48 -15.25 1.04 6.18
N THR A 49 -14.53 0.81 7.27
CA THR A 49 -14.78 1.39 8.58
C THR A 49 -13.60 2.25 8.99
N PHE A 50 -13.86 3.47 9.41
CA PHE A 50 -12.91 4.29 10.14
C PHE A 50 -13.34 4.37 11.59
N THR A 51 -12.41 4.11 12.50
CA THR A 51 -12.62 4.14 13.95
C THR A 51 -11.74 5.21 14.56
N ALA A 52 -12.33 6.11 15.33
CA ALA A 52 -11.57 7.06 16.13
C ALA A 52 -10.81 6.33 17.24
N GLU A 53 -9.50 6.55 17.33
CA GLU A 53 -8.66 6.12 18.47
C GLU A 53 -8.51 7.25 19.48
N GLU A 54 -8.91 8.47 19.11
CA GLU A 54 -8.90 9.67 19.94
C GLU A 54 -10.22 10.41 19.78
N ALA A 55 -10.76 10.94 20.88
CA ALA A 55 -12.00 11.72 20.90
C ALA A 55 -11.85 13.01 20.07
N GLY A 56 -12.91 13.41 19.37
CA GLY A 56 -12.92 14.59 18.50
C GLY A 56 -12.18 14.42 17.18
N SER A 57 -11.82 13.19 16.81
CA SER A 57 -11.24 12.89 15.49
C SER A 57 -12.22 13.23 14.37
N THR A 58 -11.71 13.77 13.26
CA THR A 58 -12.56 14.17 12.12
C THR A 58 -12.16 13.50 10.81
N ILE A 59 -13.15 13.31 9.93
CA ILE A 59 -12.95 12.80 8.56
C ILE A 59 -13.71 13.73 7.62
N GLY A 60 -13.02 14.17 6.55
CA GLY A 60 -13.55 14.99 5.48
C GLY A 60 -12.95 14.62 4.14
N LEU A 61 -13.19 15.45 3.13
CA LEU A 61 -12.59 15.33 1.81
C LEU A 61 -11.89 16.63 1.42
N ALA A 62 -10.64 16.54 0.97
CA ALA A 62 -9.96 17.62 0.27
C ALA A 62 -10.45 17.72 -1.19
N LYS A 63 -10.80 16.56 -1.77
CA LYS A 63 -11.20 16.43 -3.16
C LYS A 63 -12.19 15.28 -3.35
N LEU A 64 -13.11 15.42 -4.28
CA LEU A 64 -14.03 14.37 -4.70
C LEU A 64 -14.02 14.28 -6.23
N SER A 65 -13.72 13.11 -6.76
CA SER A 65 -13.79 12.85 -8.20
C SER A 65 -15.21 13.03 -8.71
N THR A 66 -15.35 13.65 -9.87
CA THR A 66 -16.66 13.81 -10.55
C THR A 66 -17.28 12.46 -10.97
N TYR A 67 -16.47 11.39 -10.99
CA TYR A 67 -16.93 10.02 -11.30
C TYR A 67 -17.28 9.22 -10.05
N GLN A 68 -17.05 9.78 -8.84
CA GLN A 68 -17.25 9.07 -7.59
C GLN A 68 -18.57 9.47 -6.91
N LEU A 69 -19.43 8.48 -6.68
CA LEU A 69 -20.42 8.55 -5.62
C LEU A 69 -19.81 7.97 -4.35
N LEU A 70 -19.79 8.74 -3.28
CA LEU A 70 -19.32 8.31 -1.96
C LEU A 70 -20.42 8.55 -0.94
N GLU A 71 -20.71 7.55 -0.12
CA GLU A 71 -21.71 7.61 0.93
C GLU A 71 -21.09 7.18 2.26
N TYR A 72 -21.60 7.72 3.34
CA TYR A 72 -21.21 7.37 4.70
C TYR A 72 -22.40 7.19 5.61
N THR A 73 -22.18 6.48 6.73
CA THR A 73 -23.13 6.38 7.83
C THR A 73 -22.39 6.20 9.15
N THR A 74 -22.91 6.82 10.21
CA THR A 74 -22.51 6.56 11.59
C THR A 74 -23.45 5.57 12.28
N ASP A 75 -24.51 5.15 11.58
CA ASP A 75 -25.40 4.10 12.04
C ASP A 75 -24.68 2.75 12.12
N ASN A 76 -25.16 1.91 13.02
CA ASN A 76 -24.73 0.52 13.02
C ASN A 76 -25.20 -0.17 11.72
N VAL A 77 -24.26 -0.46 10.81
CA VAL A 77 -24.51 -1.07 9.49
C VAL A 77 -25.09 -2.49 9.56
N PHE A 78 -25.10 -3.09 10.72
CA PHE A 78 -25.76 -4.39 10.95
C PHE A 78 -27.25 -4.25 11.36
N LYS A 79 -27.78 -3.04 11.42
CA LYS A 79 -29.23 -2.79 11.50
C LYS A 79 -29.90 -3.11 10.15
N PRO A 80 -31.20 -3.47 10.15
CA PRO A 80 -31.92 -3.79 8.91
C PRO A 80 -31.96 -2.66 7.87
N SER A 81 -31.80 -1.40 8.27
CA SER A 81 -31.89 -0.22 7.38
C SER A 81 -31.02 0.91 7.92
N PRO A 82 -29.69 0.87 7.75
CA PRO A 82 -28.84 2.02 8.07
C PRO A 82 -29.10 3.17 7.10
N VAL A 83 -29.11 4.39 7.62
CA VAL A 83 -29.30 5.57 6.77
C VAL A 83 -27.95 6.01 6.21
N TRP A 84 -27.77 5.88 4.91
CA TRP A 84 -26.59 6.36 4.20
C TRP A 84 -26.78 7.79 3.77
N GLN A 85 -25.75 8.61 3.97
CA GLN A 85 -25.71 10.01 3.59
C GLN A 85 -24.65 10.20 2.49
N LYS A 86 -24.93 11.07 1.54
CA LYS A 86 -23.97 11.44 0.51
C LYS A 86 -22.82 12.24 1.12
N MET A 87 -21.58 11.85 0.79
CA MET A 87 -20.37 12.59 1.15
C MET A 87 -20.03 13.61 0.08
N ASP A 88 -19.65 14.82 0.48
CA ASP A 88 -19.09 15.84 -0.40
C ASP A 88 -17.92 16.59 0.27
N VAL A 89 -17.27 17.49 -0.44
CA VAL A 89 -16.08 18.22 0.03
C VAL A 89 -16.37 19.21 1.18
N ASN A 90 -17.63 19.51 1.46
CA ASN A 90 -18.03 20.39 2.57
C ASN A 90 -18.42 19.59 3.82
N THR A 91 -18.52 18.27 3.68
CA THR A 91 -18.92 17.40 4.78
C THR A 91 -17.70 17.12 5.67
N VAL A 92 -17.82 17.42 6.94
CA VAL A 92 -16.87 17.01 7.99
C VAL A 92 -17.63 16.17 9.02
N ILE A 93 -17.14 14.95 9.22
CA ILE A 93 -17.71 14.00 10.18
C ILE A 93 -16.83 14.06 11.43
N THR A 94 -17.43 14.42 12.58
CA THR A 94 -16.75 14.39 13.88
C THR A 94 -17.11 13.10 14.61
N LEU A 95 -16.10 12.41 15.10
CA LEU A 95 -16.19 11.23 15.95
C LEU A 95 -15.91 11.69 17.37
N GLU A 96 -16.97 11.90 18.16
CA GLU A 96 -16.93 12.60 19.45
C GLU A 96 -16.14 11.83 20.51
N ASN A 97 -16.14 10.48 20.43
CA ASN A 97 -15.50 9.63 21.41
C ASN A 97 -14.49 8.66 20.75
N ALA A 98 -13.47 8.27 21.49
CA ALA A 98 -12.65 7.13 21.12
C ALA A 98 -13.53 5.86 21.02
N GLY A 99 -13.39 5.13 19.91
CA GLY A 99 -14.21 3.98 19.58
C GLY A 99 -15.42 4.26 18.69
N ASP A 100 -15.78 5.55 18.48
CA ASP A 100 -16.81 5.92 17.50
C ASP A 100 -16.37 5.49 16.09
N MET A 101 -17.35 5.08 15.29
CA MET A 101 -17.11 4.50 13.95
C MET A 101 -17.94 5.24 12.91
N VAL A 102 -17.35 5.39 11.74
CA VAL A 102 -18.06 5.76 10.51
C VAL A 102 -17.74 4.77 9.40
N TYR A 103 -18.74 4.48 8.62
CA TYR A 103 -18.67 3.51 7.53
C TYR A 103 -18.80 4.25 6.20
N PHE A 104 -18.00 3.84 5.22
CA PHE A 104 -18.02 4.42 3.87
C PHE A 104 -18.22 3.34 2.82
N ARG A 105 -18.97 3.69 1.78
CA ARG A 105 -19.12 2.91 0.56
C ARG A 105 -19.18 3.83 -0.66
N GLY A 106 -18.88 3.30 -1.85
CA GLY A 106 -18.89 4.15 -3.03
C GLY A 106 -18.97 3.38 -4.34
N VAL A 107 -19.18 4.15 -5.41
CA VAL A 107 -19.12 3.69 -6.79
C VAL A 107 -18.27 4.67 -7.60
N LEU A 108 -17.29 4.15 -8.32
CA LEU A 108 -16.47 4.90 -9.26
C LEU A 108 -16.92 4.52 -10.67
N SER A 109 -17.66 5.41 -11.34
CA SER A 109 -18.29 5.16 -12.65
C SER A 109 -17.32 5.24 -13.82
N GLY A 110 -16.24 6.03 -13.70
CA GLY A 110 -15.21 6.25 -14.72
C GLY A 110 -13.80 6.12 -14.16
N ASP A 111 -12.80 6.22 -15.03
CA ASP A 111 -11.41 6.28 -14.61
C ASP A 111 -11.08 7.66 -14.02
N ASN A 112 -10.31 7.68 -12.94
CA ASN A 112 -9.75 8.90 -12.41
C ASN A 112 -8.60 9.40 -13.30
N THR A 113 -8.14 10.61 -13.03
CA THR A 113 -6.97 11.24 -13.66
C THR A 113 -6.13 11.91 -12.58
N THR A 114 -4.94 12.37 -12.92
CA THR A 114 -4.08 13.14 -12.02
C THR A 114 -4.68 14.48 -11.55
N SER A 115 -5.72 14.97 -12.24
CA SER A 115 -6.46 16.19 -11.86
C SER A 115 -7.83 15.93 -11.25
N ASN A 116 -8.43 14.76 -11.49
CA ASN A 116 -9.77 14.38 -11.02
C ASN A 116 -9.74 13.07 -10.25
N TYR A 117 -9.64 13.14 -8.92
CA TYR A 117 -9.52 12.02 -7.99
C TYR A 117 -10.18 12.36 -6.65
N THR A 118 -10.34 11.36 -5.80
CA THR A 118 -10.87 11.53 -4.44
C THR A 118 -9.75 11.50 -3.43
N GLN A 119 -9.71 12.46 -2.50
CA GLN A 119 -8.74 12.54 -1.42
C GLN A 119 -9.42 12.84 -0.09
N PHE A 120 -9.17 11.98 0.89
CA PHE A 120 -9.62 12.15 2.27
C PHE A 120 -8.73 13.14 3.03
N THR A 121 -9.33 13.76 4.06
CA THR A 121 -8.62 14.51 5.11
C THR A 121 -9.02 13.95 6.47
N MET A 122 -8.08 13.90 7.40
CA MET A 122 -8.29 13.33 8.73
C MET A 122 -7.56 14.15 9.79
N THR A 123 -8.16 14.27 10.98
CA THR A 123 -7.51 14.84 12.18
C THR A 123 -7.66 13.88 13.37
N GLY A 124 -6.87 14.07 14.43
CA GLY A 124 -6.85 13.19 15.60
C GLY A 124 -6.07 11.89 15.31
N LYS A 125 -6.64 10.73 15.69
CA LYS A 125 -6.12 9.40 15.41
C LYS A 125 -7.22 8.48 14.91
N ILE A 126 -7.01 7.87 13.75
CA ILE A 126 -8.02 7.09 13.04
C ILE A 126 -7.42 5.79 12.53
N ALA A 127 -8.04 4.67 12.85
CA ALA A 127 -7.75 3.36 12.27
C ALA A 127 -8.77 3.00 11.19
N ALA A 128 -8.29 2.55 10.02
CA ALA A 128 -9.14 2.02 8.97
C ALA A 128 -9.17 0.48 8.97
N LYS A 129 -10.31 -0.10 8.57
CA LYS A 129 -10.49 -1.54 8.38
C LYS A 129 -11.44 -1.83 7.23
N GLY A 130 -11.33 -3.02 6.68
CA GLY A 130 -12.18 -3.54 5.62
C GLY A 130 -11.62 -3.31 4.23
N ASN A 131 -12.30 -3.88 3.25
CA ASN A 131 -11.86 -3.92 1.85
C ASN A 131 -12.03 -2.55 1.17
N CYS A 132 -10.92 -1.93 0.77
CA CYS A 132 -10.91 -0.62 0.13
C CYS A 132 -11.70 -0.59 -1.20
N ASN A 133 -11.89 -1.73 -1.87
CA ASN A 133 -12.69 -1.82 -3.08
C ASN A 133 -14.15 -1.39 -2.85
N ALA A 134 -14.62 -1.40 -1.60
CA ALA A 134 -15.94 -0.85 -1.23
C ALA A 134 -16.10 0.64 -1.57
N LEU A 135 -15.02 1.39 -1.68
CA LEU A 135 -15.04 2.79 -2.11
C LEU A 135 -15.25 2.96 -3.61
N TRP A 136 -14.91 1.93 -4.41
CA TRP A 136 -14.98 1.99 -5.87
C TRP A 136 -16.13 1.18 -6.45
N ASN A 137 -16.51 0.09 -5.79
CA ASN A 137 -17.70 -0.69 -6.15
C ASN A 137 -18.18 -1.54 -4.96
N TYR A 138 -18.96 -0.93 -4.08
CA TYR A 138 -19.47 -1.61 -2.89
C TYR A 138 -20.43 -2.79 -3.22
N MET A 139 -21.03 -2.80 -4.41
CA MET A 139 -21.91 -3.88 -4.86
C MET A 139 -21.15 -5.10 -5.38
N LYS A 140 -19.89 -4.90 -5.81
CA LYS A 140 -19.05 -5.96 -6.38
C LYS A 140 -17.59 -5.75 -6.02
N LEU A 141 -17.20 -6.18 -4.82
CA LEU A 141 -15.86 -5.94 -4.26
C LEU A 141 -14.71 -6.54 -5.07
N ASN A 142 -14.97 -7.51 -5.92
CA ASN A 142 -14.01 -8.12 -6.84
C ASN A 142 -14.12 -7.59 -8.27
N ALA A 143 -14.79 -6.45 -8.48
CA ALA A 143 -14.79 -5.80 -9.78
C ALA A 143 -13.36 -5.35 -10.15
N PRO A 144 -13.00 -5.33 -11.46
CA PRO A 144 -11.74 -4.80 -11.92
C PRO A 144 -11.52 -3.37 -11.41
N LEU A 145 -10.29 -3.10 -10.96
CA LEU A 145 -9.91 -1.74 -10.59
C LEU A 145 -9.94 -0.81 -11.80
N LYS A 146 -10.22 0.46 -11.56
CA LYS A 146 -10.14 1.52 -12.56
C LYS A 146 -8.80 2.22 -12.50
N VAL A 147 -8.41 2.83 -13.62
CA VAL A 147 -7.19 3.65 -13.71
C VAL A 147 -7.26 4.75 -12.65
N TYR A 148 -6.17 4.94 -11.92
CA TYR A 148 -6.03 5.91 -10.82
C TYR A 148 -7.12 5.84 -9.72
N CYS A 149 -7.77 4.69 -9.48
CA CYS A 149 -8.88 4.60 -8.53
C CYS A 149 -8.51 5.03 -7.09
N GLY A 150 -7.32 4.68 -6.62
CA GLY A 150 -6.81 5.06 -5.29
C GLY A 150 -5.76 6.18 -5.31
N TYR A 151 -5.58 6.87 -6.45
CA TYR A 151 -4.61 7.95 -6.63
C TYR A 151 -4.75 9.02 -5.54
N TYR A 152 -3.69 9.24 -4.75
CA TYR A 152 -3.65 10.19 -3.61
C TYR A 152 -4.78 10.03 -2.58
N MET A 153 -5.54 8.94 -2.56
CA MET A 153 -6.79 8.84 -1.79
C MET A 153 -6.64 9.16 -0.31
N PHE A 154 -5.59 8.69 0.35
CA PHE A 154 -5.27 8.99 1.75
C PHE A 154 -3.99 9.80 1.91
N SER A 155 -3.46 10.37 0.82
CA SER A 155 -2.24 11.16 0.89
C SER A 155 -2.39 12.35 1.83
N GLY A 156 -1.43 12.51 2.75
CA GLY A 156 -1.45 13.55 3.77
C GLY A 156 -2.38 13.27 4.96
N CYS A 157 -3.02 12.09 5.04
CA CYS A 157 -3.79 11.68 6.21
C CYS A 157 -2.82 11.32 7.35
N THR A 158 -2.18 12.33 7.95
CA THR A 158 -1.19 12.16 9.03
C THR A 158 -1.76 11.50 10.28
N SER A 159 -3.08 11.47 10.42
CA SER A 159 -3.84 10.86 11.52
C SER A 159 -4.18 9.38 11.30
N LEU A 160 -3.92 8.84 10.09
CA LEU A 160 -4.24 7.45 9.77
C LEU A 160 -3.20 6.51 10.38
N THR A 161 -3.61 5.68 11.34
CA THR A 161 -2.72 4.75 12.07
C THR A 161 -2.69 3.36 11.48
N THR A 162 -3.78 2.93 10.83
CA THR A 162 -3.94 1.62 10.18
C THR A 162 -4.62 1.81 8.83
N ALA A 163 -4.06 1.22 7.78
CA ALA A 163 -4.63 1.27 6.43
C ALA A 163 -5.77 0.26 6.24
N PRO A 164 -6.75 0.52 5.34
CA PRO A 164 -7.70 -0.50 4.91
C PRO A 164 -7.02 -1.58 4.07
N GLU A 165 -7.68 -2.71 3.87
CA GLU A 165 -7.20 -3.84 3.08
C GLU A 165 -7.22 -3.54 1.58
N LEU A 166 -6.21 -4.04 0.85
CA LEU A 166 -6.04 -3.92 -0.60
C LEU A 166 -5.94 -5.30 -1.25
N PRO A 167 -7.01 -6.08 -1.32
CA PRO A 167 -6.95 -7.49 -1.70
C PRO A 167 -6.88 -7.72 -3.23
N ALA A 168 -6.78 -6.68 -4.05
CA ALA A 168 -6.78 -6.83 -5.50
C ALA A 168 -5.49 -7.51 -6.00
N THR A 169 -5.66 -8.60 -6.75
CA THR A 169 -4.58 -9.31 -7.45
C THR A 169 -4.43 -8.87 -8.91
N THR A 170 -5.46 -8.22 -9.47
CA THR A 170 -5.43 -7.63 -10.80
C THR A 170 -5.52 -6.12 -10.67
N LEU A 171 -4.49 -5.43 -11.12
CA LEU A 171 -4.32 -4.00 -10.95
C LEU A 171 -4.66 -3.22 -12.23
N ALA A 172 -4.92 -1.92 -12.08
CA ALA A 172 -5.02 -0.95 -13.17
C ALA A 172 -3.89 0.09 -13.08
N SER A 173 -3.55 0.74 -14.19
CA SER A 173 -2.47 1.74 -14.22
C SER A 173 -2.71 2.84 -13.17
N GLY A 174 -1.66 3.16 -12.38
CA GLY A 174 -1.71 4.17 -11.34
C GLY A 174 -2.74 3.93 -10.22
N CYS A 175 -3.32 2.72 -10.10
CA CYS A 175 -4.46 2.46 -9.21
C CYS A 175 -4.22 2.83 -7.74
N TYR A 176 -2.99 2.69 -7.22
CA TYR A 176 -2.63 3.02 -5.84
C TYR A 176 -1.47 4.04 -5.76
N GLU A 177 -1.26 4.78 -6.84
CA GLU A 177 -0.19 5.77 -6.91
C GLU A 177 -0.37 6.83 -5.83
N TYR A 178 0.67 7.04 -4.99
CA TYR A 178 0.72 7.92 -3.82
C TYR A 178 -0.42 7.75 -2.80
N MET A 179 -1.08 6.58 -2.76
CA MET A 179 -2.30 6.38 -1.98
C MET A 179 -2.15 6.73 -0.50
N PHE A 180 -1.05 6.37 0.14
CA PHE A 180 -0.75 6.65 1.55
C PHE A 180 0.45 7.59 1.72
N SER A 181 0.84 8.33 0.69
CA SER A 181 1.96 9.27 0.79
C SER A 181 1.77 10.24 1.95
N SER A 182 2.80 10.44 2.76
CA SER A 182 2.78 11.32 3.95
C SER A 182 1.77 10.94 5.04
N CYS A 183 1.35 9.67 5.11
CA CYS A 183 0.61 9.13 6.26
C CYS A 183 1.60 8.88 7.42
N THR A 184 2.02 9.94 8.10
CA THR A 184 3.12 9.90 9.07
C THR A 184 2.84 9.09 10.33
N SER A 185 1.58 8.81 10.66
CA SER A 185 1.19 7.93 11.78
C SER A 185 0.98 6.47 11.37
N LEU A 186 1.08 6.14 10.08
CA LEU A 186 0.88 4.77 9.60
C LEU A 186 2.06 3.88 10.01
N THR A 187 1.80 2.88 10.86
CA THR A 187 2.85 1.99 11.42
C THR A 187 2.97 0.67 10.66
N THR A 188 1.89 0.24 9.99
CA THR A 188 1.82 -1.06 9.29
C THR A 188 1.16 -0.86 7.93
N ALA A 189 1.81 -1.34 6.87
CA ALA A 189 1.26 -1.34 5.53
C ALA A 189 0.21 -2.44 5.34
N PRO A 190 -0.78 -2.28 4.44
CA PRO A 190 -1.67 -3.37 4.04
C PRO A 190 -0.92 -4.40 3.18
N GLU A 191 -1.44 -5.62 3.10
CA GLU A 191 -0.96 -6.65 2.18
C GLU A 191 -1.14 -6.22 0.70
N LEU A 192 -0.19 -6.59 -0.17
CA LEU A 192 -0.17 -6.29 -1.60
C LEU A 192 0.00 -7.59 -2.41
N PRO A 193 -1.08 -8.35 -2.64
CA PRO A 193 -1.00 -9.73 -3.12
C PRO A 193 -0.74 -9.89 -4.63
N ALA A 194 -0.66 -8.80 -5.41
CA ALA A 194 -0.49 -8.88 -6.86
C ALA A 194 0.92 -9.37 -7.24
N THR A 195 0.99 -10.40 -8.07
CA THR A 195 2.24 -10.98 -8.59
C THR A 195 2.63 -10.45 -9.97
N THR A 196 1.70 -9.80 -10.67
CA THR A 196 1.91 -9.13 -11.96
C THR A 196 1.52 -7.68 -11.81
N LEU A 197 2.46 -6.78 -12.07
CA LEU A 197 2.24 -5.34 -11.92
C LEU A 197 1.94 -4.65 -13.25
N VAL A 198 1.37 -3.47 -13.15
CA VAL A 198 1.09 -2.56 -14.25
C VAL A 198 1.75 -1.20 -13.99
N SER A 199 1.84 -0.36 -15.02
CA SER A 199 2.55 0.93 -14.91
C SER A 199 2.06 1.76 -13.72
N SER A 200 3.03 2.27 -12.93
CA SER A 200 2.84 3.18 -11.79
C SER A 200 1.87 2.70 -10.69
N CYS A 201 1.50 1.41 -10.64
CA CYS A 201 0.45 0.92 -9.74
C CYS A 201 0.73 1.16 -8.25
N TYR A 202 1.99 1.11 -7.81
CA TYR A 202 2.42 1.37 -6.43
C TYR A 202 3.43 2.53 -6.33
N GLN A 203 3.52 3.37 -7.36
CA GLN A 203 4.39 4.53 -7.36
C GLN A 203 4.13 5.42 -6.13
N GLY A 204 5.17 5.72 -5.35
CA GLY A 204 5.11 6.60 -4.18
C GLY A 204 4.12 6.21 -3.10
N MET A 205 3.62 4.97 -3.09
CA MET A 205 2.48 4.55 -2.26
C MET A 205 2.66 4.89 -0.78
N PHE A 206 3.84 4.68 -0.21
CA PHE A 206 4.16 4.98 1.19
C PHE A 206 5.21 6.09 1.33
N ASN A 207 5.41 6.91 0.30
CA ASN A 207 6.37 8.01 0.34
C ASN A 207 6.12 8.91 1.56
N GLY A 208 7.12 9.09 2.44
CA GLY A 208 7.01 9.92 3.63
C GLY A 208 6.21 9.31 4.80
N CYS A 209 5.92 8.01 4.79
CA CYS A 209 5.34 7.31 5.94
C CYS A 209 6.41 7.09 7.02
N THR A 210 6.73 8.15 7.76
CA THR A 210 7.88 8.17 8.69
C THR A 210 7.77 7.23 9.88
N SER A 211 6.56 6.78 10.25
CA SER A 211 6.32 5.80 11.32
C SER A 211 6.23 4.35 10.83
N LEU A 212 6.32 4.12 9.51
CA LEU A 212 6.24 2.77 8.95
C LEU A 212 7.51 1.98 9.30
N THR A 213 7.36 0.94 10.14
CA THR A 213 8.49 0.12 10.62
C THR A 213 8.71 -1.15 9.80
N THR A 214 7.66 -1.66 9.16
CA THR A 214 7.68 -2.92 8.41
C THR A 214 7.01 -2.71 7.05
N ALA A 215 7.73 -3.05 5.98
CA ALA A 215 7.17 -3.07 4.63
C ALA A 215 6.21 -4.26 4.45
N PRO A 216 5.23 -4.18 3.54
CA PRO A 216 4.45 -5.35 3.12
C PRO A 216 5.33 -6.29 2.29
N GLU A 217 4.94 -7.55 2.18
CA GLU A 217 5.51 -8.46 1.18
C GLU A 217 5.23 -7.93 -0.24
N LEU A 218 6.21 -8.09 -1.15
CA LEU A 218 6.11 -7.70 -2.55
C LEU A 218 6.34 -8.92 -3.45
N PRO A 219 5.33 -9.78 -3.64
CA PRO A 219 5.47 -11.07 -4.30
C PRO A 219 5.61 -10.98 -5.83
N ALA A 220 5.64 -9.77 -6.39
CA ALA A 220 5.60 -9.59 -7.84
C ALA A 220 6.90 -10.01 -8.52
N THR A 221 6.80 -10.94 -9.46
CA THR A 221 7.87 -11.38 -10.35
C THR A 221 7.79 -10.73 -11.73
N THR A 222 6.62 -10.22 -12.13
CA THR A 222 6.43 -9.46 -13.36
C THR A 222 6.23 -7.99 -13.06
N LEU A 223 7.22 -7.19 -13.43
CA LEU A 223 7.25 -5.74 -13.17
C LEU A 223 6.73 -4.94 -14.38
N ALA A 224 6.37 -3.68 -14.11
CA ALA A 224 6.03 -2.69 -15.12
C ALA A 224 6.77 -1.37 -14.86
N VAL A 225 6.78 -0.49 -15.86
CA VAL A 225 7.46 0.81 -15.77
C VAL A 225 6.95 1.59 -14.56
N GLN A 226 7.88 2.08 -13.73
CA GLN A 226 7.60 2.90 -12.54
C GLN A 226 6.72 2.22 -11.48
N CYS A 227 6.55 0.90 -11.50
CA CYS A 227 5.60 0.20 -10.61
C CYS A 227 5.89 0.43 -9.11
N TYR A 228 7.16 0.55 -8.70
CA TYR A 228 7.59 0.81 -7.32
C TYR A 228 8.39 2.11 -7.18
N TRP A 229 8.32 3.01 -8.17
CA TRP A 229 9.06 4.28 -8.10
C TRP A 229 8.75 5.03 -6.80
N CYS A 230 9.81 5.34 -6.00
CA CYS A 230 9.72 6.07 -4.73
C CYS A 230 8.75 5.45 -3.68
N MET A 231 8.45 4.13 -3.76
CA MET A 231 7.40 3.50 -2.94
C MET A 231 7.59 3.74 -1.44
N PHE A 232 8.80 3.62 -0.91
CA PHE A 232 9.15 3.83 0.50
C PHE A 232 10.05 5.03 0.73
N LYS A 233 10.15 5.95 -0.24
CA LYS A 233 11.00 7.14 -0.09
C LYS A 233 10.65 7.90 1.19
N GLY A 234 11.64 8.17 2.06
CA GLY A 234 11.46 8.91 3.31
C GLY A 234 10.75 8.13 4.42
N CYS A 235 10.63 6.79 4.32
CA CYS A 235 10.19 5.93 5.42
C CYS A 235 11.32 5.78 6.44
N THR A 236 11.55 6.81 7.25
CA THR A 236 12.72 6.91 8.12
C THR A 236 12.77 5.87 9.23
N SER A 237 11.65 5.27 9.62
CA SER A 237 11.56 4.19 10.62
C SER A 237 11.61 2.79 10.02
N LEU A 238 11.70 2.65 8.69
CA LEU A 238 11.74 1.33 8.04
C LEU A 238 13.07 0.64 8.33
N VAL A 239 13.02 -0.49 9.06
CA VAL A 239 14.22 -1.21 9.52
C VAL A 239 14.65 -2.31 8.54
N GLN A 240 13.67 -2.95 7.88
CA GLN A 240 13.89 -4.07 6.97
C GLN A 240 13.21 -3.82 5.64
N ALA A 241 13.95 -3.97 4.55
CA ALA A 241 13.40 -3.97 3.19
C ALA A 241 12.59 -5.25 2.92
N PRO A 242 11.55 -5.20 2.08
CA PRO A 242 10.89 -6.40 1.59
C PRO A 242 11.78 -7.13 0.58
N GLU A 243 11.56 -8.42 0.36
CA GLU A 243 12.17 -9.15 -0.74
C GLU A 243 11.70 -8.61 -2.11
N LEU A 244 12.60 -8.65 -3.10
CA LEU A 244 12.36 -8.23 -4.48
C LEU A 244 12.62 -9.41 -5.43
N PRO A 245 11.66 -10.32 -5.62
CA PRO A 245 11.88 -11.62 -6.27
C PRO A 245 12.02 -11.54 -7.80
N ALA A 246 11.74 -10.38 -8.42
CA ALA A 246 11.81 -10.22 -9.86
C ALA A 246 13.25 -10.30 -10.38
N THR A 247 13.51 -11.20 -11.33
CA THR A 247 14.81 -11.37 -11.98
C THR A 247 14.94 -10.56 -13.28
N THR A 248 13.82 -10.09 -13.83
CA THR A 248 13.80 -9.23 -15.02
C THR A 248 13.33 -7.83 -14.64
N LEU A 249 14.16 -6.83 -14.88
CA LEU A 249 13.86 -5.43 -14.58
C LEU A 249 13.31 -4.69 -15.81
N VAL A 250 12.56 -3.64 -15.52
CA VAL A 250 12.06 -2.69 -16.51
C VAL A 250 12.43 -1.27 -16.11
N SER A 251 12.28 -0.31 -17.03
CA SER A 251 12.66 1.08 -16.77
C SER A 251 12.00 1.65 -15.50
N SER A 252 12.84 2.25 -14.64
CA SER A 252 12.43 2.97 -13.41
C SER A 252 11.65 2.12 -12.39
N CYS A 253 11.69 0.78 -12.48
CA CYS A 253 10.84 -0.07 -11.63
C CYS A 253 11.09 0.12 -10.13
N TYR A 254 12.35 0.32 -9.70
CA TYR A 254 12.74 0.57 -8.31
C TYR A 254 13.41 1.94 -8.10
N GLN A 255 13.24 2.88 -9.04
CA GLN A 255 13.83 4.21 -8.94
C GLN A 255 13.45 4.89 -7.62
N GLY A 256 14.45 5.30 -6.82
CA GLY A 256 14.26 5.99 -5.55
C GLY A 256 13.48 5.22 -4.48
N MET A 257 13.31 3.89 -4.61
CA MET A 257 12.39 3.10 -3.79
C MET A 257 12.60 3.27 -2.29
N PHE A 258 13.85 3.28 -1.83
CA PHE A 258 14.21 3.42 -0.42
C PHE A 258 14.95 4.74 -0.12
N ASN A 259 14.90 5.72 -1.02
CA ASN A 259 15.58 7.00 -0.84
C ASN A 259 15.22 7.62 0.53
N GLY A 260 16.22 7.87 1.38
CA GLY A 260 16.04 8.46 2.72
C GLY A 260 15.47 7.50 3.79
N CYS A 261 15.49 6.19 3.58
CA CYS A 261 15.17 5.21 4.62
C CYS A 261 16.33 5.08 5.61
N THR A 262 16.45 6.04 6.51
CA THR A 262 17.64 6.21 7.38
C THR A 262 17.81 5.09 8.41
N SER A 263 16.76 4.34 8.77
CA SER A 263 16.86 3.19 9.69
C SER A 263 17.19 1.88 9.00
N LEU A 264 17.21 1.84 7.66
CA LEU A 264 17.50 0.63 6.90
C LEU A 264 18.99 0.27 7.02
N THR A 265 19.30 -0.96 7.46
CA THR A 265 20.69 -1.45 7.64
C THR A 265 21.13 -2.40 6.53
N THR A 266 20.19 -3.10 5.91
CA THR A 266 20.43 -4.11 4.88
C THR A 266 19.53 -3.83 3.69
N ALA A 267 20.10 -3.78 2.49
CA ALA A 267 19.33 -3.71 1.26
C ALA A 267 18.62 -5.05 0.99
N PRO A 268 17.51 -5.07 0.22
CA PRO A 268 17.00 -6.34 -0.30
C PRO A 268 18.06 -7.01 -1.18
N GLU A 269 18.01 -8.31 -1.32
CA GLU A 269 18.81 -8.97 -2.34
C GLU A 269 18.38 -8.49 -3.75
N LEU A 270 19.38 -8.27 -4.62
CA LEU A 270 19.18 -7.76 -5.97
C LEU A 270 19.68 -8.81 -6.97
N PRO A 271 18.87 -9.85 -7.25
CA PRO A 271 19.27 -11.01 -8.07
C PRO A 271 19.42 -10.74 -9.58
N PRO A 272 18.83 -9.68 -10.20
CA PRO A 272 18.96 -9.47 -11.64
C PRO A 272 20.41 -9.30 -12.08
N THR A 273 20.80 -10.02 -13.13
CA THR A 273 22.14 -9.93 -13.74
C THR A 273 22.27 -8.80 -14.76
N THR A 274 21.15 -8.36 -15.35
CA THR A 274 21.09 -7.26 -16.32
C THR A 274 20.19 -6.16 -15.78
N LEU A 275 20.71 -4.95 -15.72
CA LEU A 275 19.95 -3.78 -15.26
C LEU A 275 19.17 -3.11 -16.41
N ALA A 276 18.07 -2.44 -16.08
CA ALA A 276 17.27 -1.64 -16.99
C ALA A 276 17.52 -0.13 -16.76
N ASN A 277 17.13 0.71 -17.73
CA ASN A 277 17.27 2.15 -17.62
C ASN A 277 16.61 2.67 -16.33
N TYR A 278 17.35 3.47 -15.54
CA TYR A 278 16.88 4.09 -14.29
C TYR A 278 16.40 3.12 -13.21
N CYS A 279 16.62 1.80 -13.33
CA CYS A 279 15.97 0.81 -12.43
C CYS A 279 16.35 1.01 -10.96
N TYR A 280 17.61 1.34 -10.64
CA TYR A 280 18.10 1.63 -9.28
C TYR A 280 18.52 3.10 -9.09
N TYR A 281 18.14 3.99 -10.01
CA TYR A 281 18.43 5.43 -9.91
C TYR A 281 17.98 5.96 -8.54
N TYR A 282 18.90 6.50 -7.71
CA TYR A 282 18.65 6.96 -6.33
C TYR A 282 18.01 5.93 -5.39
N MET A 283 18.05 4.62 -5.67
CA MET A 283 17.27 3.62 -4.93
C MET A 283 17.53 3.62 -3.43
N LEU A 284 18.80 3.66 -3.02
CA LEU A 284 19.28 3.61 -1.62
C LEU A 284 19.90 4.95 -1.19
N TYR A 285 19.68 6.03 -1.94
CA TYR A 285 20.22 7.36 -1.66
C TYR A 285 19.84 7.82 -0.25
N GLY A 286 20.81 8.24 0.56
CA GLY A 286 20.57 8.76 1.91
C GLY A 286 20.15 7.72 2.96
N CYS A 287 20.27 6.42 2.68
CA CYS A 287 20.10 5.36 3.67
C CYS A 287 21.33 5.31 4.60
N SER A 288 21.45 6.27 5.51
CA SER A 288 22.69 6.56 6.26
C SER A 288 23.18 5.44 7.18
N ASN A 289 22.31 4.49 7.56
CA ASN A 289 22.68 3.31 8.37
C ASN A 289 22.87 2.05 7.53
N LEU A 290 22.64 2.12 6.21
CA LEU A 290 22.78 0.96 5.32
C LEU A 290 24.25 0.56 5.21
N ASN A 291 24.57 -0.69 5.56
CA ASN A 291 25.94 -1.22 5.60
C ASN A 291 26.08 -2.61 4.97
N TYR A 292 25.04 -3.12 4.30
CA TYR A 292 25.09 -4.38 3.58
C TYR A 292 24.26 -4.29 2.28
N ILE A 293 24.89 -4.63 1.15
CA ILE A 293 24.27 -4.73 -0.17
C ILE A 293 24.76 -6.01 -0.86
N LYS A 294 23.82 -6.81 -1.38
CA LYS A 294 24.10 -7.90 -2.31
C LYS A 294 23.45 -7.57 -3.65
N CYS A 295 24.29 -7.34 -4.67
CA CYS A 295 23.84 -7.05 -6.05
C CYS A 295 24.63 -7.86 -7.05
N LEU A 296 23.99 -8.80 -7.71
CA LEU A 296 24.63 -9.75 -8.62
C LEU A 296 24.63 -9.30 -10.08
N ALA A 297 24.36 -8.02 -10.35
CA ALA A 297 24.34 -7.48 -11.71
C ALA A 297 25.75 -7.52 -12.36
N THR A 298 25.83 -8.14 -13.51
CA THR A 298 27.04 -8.19 -14.38
C THR A 298 26.95 -7.21 -15.54
N ASP A 299 25.74 -6.88 -16.01
CA ASP A 299 25.49 -5.85 -17.01
C ASP A 299 24.81 -4.63 -16.38
N ILE A 300 25.62 -3.57 -16.20
CA ILE A 300 25.22 -2.28 -15.65
C ILE A 300 25.32 -1.16 -16.70
N SER A 301 25.24 -1.49 -17.99
CA SER A 301 25.43 -0.56 -19.11
C SER A 301 24.16 0.28 -19.41
N ALA A 302 23.01 -0.08 -18.85
CA ALA A 302 21.77 0.65 -19.07
C ALA A 302 21.84 2.10 -18.57
N THR A 303 21.14 3.01 -19.27
CA THR A 303 21.16 4.45 -18.98
C THR A 303 20.78 4.74 -17.54
N ASP A 304 21.67 5.43 -16.80
CA ASP A 304 21.45 5.89 -15.42
C ASP A 304 20.93 4.82 -14.45
N CYS A 305 21.19 3.56 -14.74
CA CYS A 305 20.62 2.44 -13.98
C CYS A 305 20.98 2.45 -12.50
N THR A 306 22.15 2.97 -12.13
CA THR A 306 22.68 3.08 -10.75
C THR A 306 23.11 4.49 -10.36
N THR A 307 22.73 5.53 -11.12
CA THR A 307 23.14 6.89 -10.83
C THR A 307 22.74 7.30 -9.40
N ASN A 308 23.75 7.66 -8.59
CA ASN A 308 23.62 8.06 -7.16
C ASN A 308 22.86 7.04 -6.28
N TRP A 309 22.81 5.78 -6.66
CA TRP A 309 21.96 4.79 -5.97
C TRP A 309 22.39 4.50 -4.52
N VAL A 310 23.67 4.67 -4.18
CA VAL A 310 24.24 4.46 -2.85
C VAL A 310 24.86 5.74 -2.25
N ASN A 311 24.55 6.91 -2.78
CA ASN A 311 25.07 8.17 -2.24
C ASN A 311 24.48 8.41 -0.83
N GLY A 312 25.35 8.63 0.17
CA GLY A 312 24.94 8.89 1.55
C GLY A 312 24.55 7.68 2.36
N VAL A 313 24.98 6.47 1.98
CA VAL A 313 24.91 5.25 2.80
C VAL A 313 25.98 5.27 3.90
N SER A 314 26.01 4.28 4.82
CA SER A 314 27.05 4.18 5.84
C SER A 314 28.47 4.26 5.23
N PRO A 315 29.41 4.91 5.93
CA PRO A 315 30.80 5.02 5.44
C PRO A 315 31.56 3.68 5.40
N THR A 316 31.03 2.66 6.09
CA THR A 316 31.60 1.29 6.10
C THR A 316 30.49 0.28 5.94
N GLY A 317 30.80 -0.83 5.28
CA GLY A 317 29.85 -1.92 5.06
C GLY A 317 30.42 -3.02 4.19
N THR A 318 29.58 -3.96 3.77
CA THR A 318 29.92 -5.06 2.89
C THR A 318 29.09 -5.01 1.63
N PHE A 319 29.76 -5.10 0.48
CA PHE A 319 29.15 -5.22 -0.84
C PHE A 319 29.45 -6.58 -1.45
N ILE A 320 28.43 -7.37 -1.74
CA ILE A 320 28.57 -8.64 -2.46
C ILE A 320 28.21 -8.42 -3.91
N LYS A 321 29.12 -8.78 -4.80
CA LYS A 321 28.97 -8.70 -6.25
C LYS A 321 29.24 -10.06 -6.92
N ALA A 322 28.79 -10.22 -8.15
CA ALA A 322 29.20 -11.34 -8.98
C ALA A 322 30.70 -11.24 -9.35
N ILE A 323 31.41 -12.38 -9.42
CA ILE A 323 32.85 -12.48 -9.70
C ILE A 323 33.23 -11.68 -10.95
N ASP A 324 32.54 -11.85 -12.07
CA ASP A 324 32.88 -11.23 -13.34
C ASP A 324 32.29 -9.85 -13.57
N SER A 325 31.75 -9.21 -12.52
CA SER A 325 31.13 -7.90 -12.66
C SER A 325 32.11 -6.74 -12.54
N ASN A 326 32.00 -5.75 -13.41
CA ASN A 326 32.83 -4.55 -13.46
C ASN A 326 32.19 -3.34 -12.79
N TRP A 327 32.08 -3.36 -11.47
CA TRP A 327 31.58 -2.22 -10.71
C TRP A 327 32.67 -1.20 -10.45
N SER A 328 32.41 0.08 -10.76
CA SER A 328 33.23 1.20 -10.28
C SER A 328 32.99 1.49 -8.81
N THR A 329 33.90 2.17 -8.14
CA THR A 329 33.71 2.66 -6.77
C THR A 329 33.14 4.09 -6.80
N GLY A 330 32.20 4.38 -5.90
CA GLY A 330 31.58 5.71 -5.74
C GLY A 330 30.07 5.65 -5.59
N SER A 331 29.42 6.81 -5.62
CA SER A 331 27.97 6.97 -5.37
C SER A 331 27.07 6.23 -6.37
N SER A 332 27.58 5.96 -7.56
CA SER A 332 26.87 5.23 -8.63
C SER A 332 27.39 3.81 -8.86
N GLY A 333 28.26 3.33 -7.97
CA GLY A 333 28.87 2.01 -8.01
C GLY A 333 28.85 1.37 -6.62
N ILE A 334 29.99 0.79 -6.22
CA ILE A 334 30.21 0.28 -4.86
C ILE A 334 30.54 1.45 -3.94
N PRO A 335 29.94 1.58 -2.74
CA PRO A 335 30.25 2.66 -1.83
C PRO A 335 31.75 2.68 -1.47
N SER A 336 32.35 3.88 -1.46
CA SER A 336 33.78 4.01 -1.11
C SER A 336 34.04 3.57 0.32
N GLY A 337 35.08 2.75 0.53
CA GLY A 337 35.47 2.26 1.84
C GLY A 337 34.76 0.99 2.31
N TRP A 338 33.86 0.43 1.49
CA TRP A 338 33.20 -0.83 1.82
C TRP A 338 34.08 -2.03 1.46
N GLU A 339 33.97 -3.11 2.25
CA GLU A 339 34.51 -4.41 1.92
C GLU A 339 33.75 -5.01 0.73
N VAL A 340 34.51 -5.57 -0.23
CA VAL A 340 33.91 -6.21 -1.43
C VAL A 340 34.13 -7.71 -1.35
N ILE A 341 33.05 -8.46 -1.43
CA ILE A 341 33.06 -9.93 -1.52
C ILE A 341 32.57 -10.32 -2.92
N GLU A 342 33.25 -11.25 -3.55
CA GLU A 342 32.87 -11.83 -4.84
C GLU A 342 32.13 -13.16 -4.62
N GLU A 343 31.00 -13.32 -5.32
CA GLU A 343 30.18 -14.53 -5.24
C GLU A 343 29.98 -15.10 -6.67
N ASP A 344 30.08 -16.41 -6.81
CA ASP A 344 29.73 -17.10 -8.07
C ASP A 344 28.23 -17.08 -8.26
N ILE A 345 27.78 -16.76 -9.47
CA ILE A 345 26.39 -16.91 -9.84
C ILE A 345 26.16 -18.38 -10.19
N GLU A 346 25.64 -19.18 -9.26
CA GLU A 346 25.20 -20.53 -9.60
C GLU A 346 24.12 -20.46 -10.69
N VAL A 347 24.46 -20.87 -11.90
CA VAL A 347 23.48 -21.10 -12.96
C VAL A 347 22.69 -22.34 -12.57
N VAL A 348 21.52 -22.18 -12.02
CA VAL A 348 20.58 -23.30 -11.87
C VAL A 348 20.12 -23.65 -13.27
N GLU A 349 20.74 -24.68 -13.87
CA GLU A 349 20.20 -25.27 -15.10
C GLU A 349 18.83 -25.89 -14.77
N GLU A 350 17.76 -25.35 -15.37
CA GLU A 350 16.40 -25.89 -15.33
C GLU A 350 16.27 -27.18 -16.14
#